data_d3394001d92698403c125d413bb58f00
#
_entry.id   d3394001d92698403c125d413bb58f00
#
_cell.length_a   1.000
_cell.length_b   1.000
_cell.length_c   1.000
_cell.angle_alpha   90.00
_cell.angle_beta   90.00
_cell.angle_gamma   90.00
#
_symmetry.space_group_name_H-M   'P 1'
#
loop_
_entity.id
_entity.type
_entity.pdbx_description
1 polymer ?
#
loop_
_entity_poly.entity_id
_entity_poly.type
_entity_poly.pdbx_seq_one_letter_code
_entity_poly.pdbx_strand_id
1 'polypeptide(L)'
;TAAATRTAATRSGVASVDDVLSRLEIVSLERLFTYDARSEEQTRAAGLHKWYILTFGQGADLEKAARELAGVAEVSRIQFDTKLQKASVGNPMPFRIDETGTTRADFSGSGFNDPGLPSQWHYSNNGDKMFAATTAAGADINVPEAWKLTGGSPSIIVAIVDEGVKYT
;
A
#
# COMPACT_ATOMS: atom_id res chain seq x y z
N THR A 1 35.89 -4.08 -3.62
CA THR A 1 34.63 -4.80 -3.28
C THR A 1 33.38 -4.11 -3.82
N ALA A 2 33.33 -2.77 -3.91
CA ALA A 2 32.18 -2.04 -4.43
C ALA A 2 31.94 -2.21 -5.94
N ALA A 3 33.01 -2.43 -6.73
CA ALA A 3 32.92 -2.59 -8.19
C ALA A 3 32.33 -3.95 -8.61
N ALA A 4 32.62 -5.02 -7.87
CA ALA A 4 32.09 -6.36 -8.15
C ALA A 4 30.57 -6.46 -7.88
N THR A 5 30.07 -5.73 -6.88
CA THR A 5 28.64 -5.67 -6.55
C THR A 5 27.84 -4.91 -7.61
N ARG A 6 28.43 -3.87 -8.22
CA ARG A 6 27.79 -3.08 -9.29
C ARG A 6 27.53 -3.91 -10.56
N THR A 7 28.44 -4.79 -10.95
CA THR A 7 28.31 -5.55 -12.20
C THR A 7 27.21 -6.62 -12.11
N ALA A 8 27.01 -7.23 -10.94
CA ALA A 8 25.94 -8.19 -10.71
C ALA A 8 24.54 -7.55 -10.65
N ALA A 9 24.46 -6.32 -10.16
CA ALA A 9 23.21 -5.58 -9.97
C ALA A 9 22.66 -4.91 -11.26
N THR A 10 23.31 -5.09 -12.42
CA THR A 10 22.91 -4.45 -13.68
C THR A 10 22.59 -5.44 -14.80
N ARG A 11 22.54 -6.73 -14.50
CA ARG A 11 22.23 -7.79 -15.48
C ARG A 11 20.96 -8.52 -15.12
N SER A 12 20.11 -8.70 -16.12
CA SER A 12 18.87 -9.47 -16.01
C SER A 12 19.09 -10.98 -16.18
N GLY A 13 20.18 -11.38 -16.84
CA GLY A 13 20.45 -12.76 -17.30
C GLY A 13 19.79 -13.11 -18.63
N VAL A 14 19.11 -12.15 -19.27
CA VAL A 14 18.54 -12.28 -20.61
C VAL A 14 19.36 -11.42 -21.56
N ALA A 15 20.05 -12.05 -22.51
CA ALA A 15 21.05 -11.38 -23.35
C ALA A 15 20.50 -10.16 -24.10
N SER A 16 19.33 -10.27 -24.72
CA SER A 16 18.66 -9.17 -25.44
C SER A 16 18.34 -7.97 -24.55
N VAL A 17 17.91 -8.23 -23.31
CA VAL A 17 17.66 -7.19 -22.30
C VAL A 17 18.99 -6.59 -21.85
N ASP A 18 19.98 -7.43 -21.53
CA ASP A 18 21.29 -6.99 -21.03
C ASP A 18 22.04 -6.11 -22.04
N ASP A 19 21.87 -6.37 -23.33
CA ASP A 19 22.42 -5.53 -24.41
C ASP A 19 21.83 -4.10 -24.37
N VAL A 20 20.54 -3.98 -24.12
CA VAL A 20 19.89 -2.67 -23.98
C VAL A 20 20.30 -2.01 -22.67
N LEU A 21 20.27 -2.74 -21.56
CA LEU A 21 20.63 -2.20 -20.24
C LEU A 21 22.08 -1.68 -20.22
N SER A 22 22.99 -2.30 -20.94
CA SER A 22 24.39 -1.86 -21.04
C SER A 22 24.54 -0.50 -21.72
N ARG A 23 23.64 -0.16 -22.65
CA ARG A 23 23.64 1.13 -23.36
C ARG A 23 22.92 2.22 -22.57
N LEU A 24 22.00 1.85 -21.70
CA LEU A 24 21.19 2.79 -20.94
C LEU A 24 21.85 3.31 -19.65
N GLU A 25 23.07 2.85 -19.35
CA GLU A 25 23.84 3.30 -18.17
C GLU A 25 23.05 3.27 -16.87
N ILE A 26 22.34 2.16 -16.63
CA ILE A 26 21.54 1.99 -15.42
C ILE A 26 22.46 1.92 -14.17
N VAL A 27 21.96 2.43 -13.05
CA VAL A 27 22.62 2.38 -11.74
C VAL A 27 22.40 1.03 -11.08
N SER A 28 21.18 0.53 -11.09
CA SER A 28 20.83 -0.78 -10.54
C SER A 28 19.64 -1.42 -11.25
N LEU A 29 19.60 -2.75 -11.15
CA LEU A 29 18.47 -3.61 -11.54
C LEU A 29 18.16 -4.51 -10.36
N GLU A 30 16.98 -4.37 -9.79
CA GLU A 30 16.56 -5.11 -8.60
C GLU A 30 15.18 -5.72 -8.80
N ARG A 31 14.92 -6.89 -8.20
CA ARG A 31 13.55 -7.43 -8.21
C ARG A 31 12.63 -6.54 -7.38
N LEU A 32 11.47 -6.18 -7.94
CA LEU A 32 10.44 -5.44 -7.22
C LEU A 32 9.91 -6.26 -6.02
N PHE A 33 9.66 -7.55 -6.25
CA PHE A 33 9.30 -8.49 -5.19
C PHE A 33 10.54 -9.29 -4.80
N THR A 34 11.11 -8.93 -3.66
CA THR A 34 12.32 -9.56 -3.13
C THR A 34 12.11 -11.05 -2.89
N TYR A 35 13.17 -11.83 -3.03
CA TYR A 35 13.13 -13.26 -2.76
C TYR A 35 12.81 -13.52 -1.27
N ASP A 36 11.77 -14.31 -1.02
CA ASP A 36 11.45 -14.88 0.29
C ASP A 36 11.12 -16.36 0.08
N ALA A 37 11.90 -17.23 0.73
CA ALA A 37 11.74 -18.68 0.60
C ALA A 37 10.32 -19.18 0.99
N ARG A 38 9.61 -18.46 1.84
CA ARG A 38 8.26 -18.81 2.29
C ARG A 38 7.19 -18.56 1.24
N SER A 39 7.39 -17.58 0.37
CA SER A 39 6.42 -17.11 -0.61
C SER A 39 6.91 -17.20 -2.06
N GLU A 40 8.14 -17.66 -2.30
CA GLU A 40 8.73 -17.66 -3.65
C GLU A 40 7.92 -18.52 -4.64
N GLU A 41 7.32 -19.62 -4.19
CA GLU A 41 6.50 -20.46 -5.06
C GLU A 41 5.26 -19.69 -5.54
N GLN A 42 4.55 -19.02 -4.65
CA GLN A 42 3.38 -18.19 -4.98
C GLN A 42 3.80 -16.99 -5.84
N THR A 43 4.93 -16.36 -5.51
CA THR A 43 5.51 -15.24 -6.25
C THR A 43 5.82 -15.66 -7.70
N ARG A 44 6.35 -16.87 -7.90
CA ARG A 44 6.61 -17.41 -9.23
C ARG A 44 5.33 -17.82 -9.95
N ALA A 45 4.39 -18.46 -9.29
CA ALA A 45 3.09 -18.83 -9.86
C ALA A 45 2.32 -17.60 -10.36
N ALA A 46 2.38 -16.49 -9.61
CA ALA A 46 1.78 -15.22 -9.98
C ALA A 46 2.59 -14.41 -11.01
N GLY A 47 3.80 -14.86 -11.40
CA GLY A 47 4.66 -14.14 -12.33
C GLY A 47 5.35 -12.89 -11.74
N LEU A 48 5.19 -12.64 -10.44
CA LEU A 48 5.72 -11.44 -9.78
C LEU A 48 7.25 -11.41 -9.74
N HIS A 49 7.90 -12.56 -9.78
CA HIS A 49 9.36 -12.69 -9.84
C HIS A 49 9.98 -12.08 -11.11
N LYS A 50 9.17 -11.73 -12.11
CA LYS A 50 9.59 -11.13 -13.38
C LYS A 50 9.56 -9.60 -13.36
N TRP A 51 9.14 -8.99 -12.24
CA TRP A 51 9.09 -7.55 -12.11
C TRP A 51 10.39 -7.01 -11.51
N TYR A 52 10.96 -6.02 -12.17
CA TYR A 52 12.22 -5.40 -11.78
C TYR A 52 12.09 -3.90 -11.71
N ILE A 53 12.83 -3.30 -10.79
CA ILE A 53 13.05 -1.86 -10.69
C ILE A 53 14.38 -1.54 -11.37
N LEU A 54 14.34 -0.61 -12.31
CA LEU A 54 15.52 -0.03 -12.95
C LEU A 54 15.77 1.35 -12.34
N THR A 55 16.95 1.55 -11.79
CA THR A 55 17.37 2.85 -11.29
C THR A 55 18.36 3.49 -12.26
N PHE A 56 18.13 4.74 -12.59
CA PHE A 56 18.95 5.53 -13.48
C PHE A 56 19.67 6.64 -12.73
N GLY A 57 20.76 7.12 -13.31
CA GLY A 57 21.46 8.30 -12.81
C GLY A 57 20.61 9.58 -12.97
N GLN A 58 21.00 10.62 -12.23
CA GLN A 58 20.32 11.90 -12.33
C GLN A 58 20.48 12.50 -13.74
N GLY A 59 19.36 12.94 -14.33
CA GLY A 59 19.34 13.51 -15.69
C GLY A 59 19.20 12.50 -16.81
N ALA A 60 19.02 11.21 -16.53
CA ALA A 60 18.77 10.19 -17.55
C ALA A 60 17.44 10.47 -18.29
N ASP A 61 17.43 10.23 -19.60
CA ASP A 61 16.22 10.29 -20.43
C ASP A 61 15.42 8.98 -20.26
N LEU A 62 14.48 8.99 -19.32
CA LEU A 62 13.65 7.83 -19.01
C LEU A 62 12.71 7.44 -20.14
N GLU A 63 12.24 8.41 -20.94
CA GLU A 63 11.38 8.12 -22.08
C GLU A 63 12.14 7.39 -23.20
N LYS A 64 13.38 7.80 -23.46
CA LYS A 64 14.25 7.10 -24.38
C LYS A 64 14.53 5.68 -23.90
N ALA A 65 14.85 5.52 -22.62
CA ALA A 65 15.08 4.21 -22.01
C ALA A 65 13.85 3.31 -22.13
N ALA A 66 12.67 3.82 -21.87
CA ALA A 66 11.41 3.10 -22.02
C ALA A 66 11.17 2.66 -23.47
N ARG A 67 11.42 3.52 -24.45
CA ARG A 67 11.28 3.18 -25.89
C ARG A 67 12.26 2.07 -26.31
N GLU A 68 13.51 2.14 -25.88
CA GLU A 68 14.50 1.12 -26.21
C GLU A 68 14.14 -0.23 -25.59
N LEU A 69 13.73 -0.25 -24.33
CA LEU A 69 13.29 -1.47 -23.65
C LEU A 69 11.99 -2.04 -24.23
N ALA A 70 11.06 -1.19 -24.65
CA ALA A 70 9.82 -1.64 -25.31
C ALA A 70 10.06 -2.34 -26.64
N GLY A 71 11.20 -2.11 -27.29
CA GLY A 71 11.62 -2.81 -28.50
C GLY A 71 12.14 -4.24 -28.27
N VAL A 72 12.32 -4.66 -26.99
CA VAL A 72 12.82 -5.99 -26.64
C VAL A 72 11.65 -6.95 -26.47
N ALA A 73 11.63 -8.06 -27.20
CA ALA A 73 10.51 -9.00 -27.21
C ALA A 73 10.22 -9.64 -25.84
N GLU A 74 11.24 -9.78 -25.00
CA GLU A 74 11.14 -10.35 -23.67
C GLU A 74 10.59 -9.36 -22.62
N VAL A 75 10.47 -8.07 -22.96
CA VAL A 75 9.90 -7.03 -22.11
C VAL A 75 8.42 -6.84 -22.44
N SER A 76 7.54 -7.31 -21.58
CA SER A 76 6.08 -7.27 -21.80
C SER A 76 5.42 -6.00 -21.29
N ARG A 77 6.02 -5.31 -20.32
CA ARG A 77 5.44 -4.11 -19.71
C ARG A 77 6.52 -3.21 -19.11
N ILE A 78 6.31 -1.91 -19.24
CA ILE A 78 7.14 -0.87 -18.64
C ILE A 78 6.20 0.10 -17.93
N GLN A 79 6.59 0.53 -16.74
CA GLN A 79 5.90 1.55 -15.96
C GLN A 79 6.93 2.49 -15.34
N PHE A 80 6.61 3.78 -15.30
CA PHE A 80 7.40 4.73 -14.53
C PHE A 80 7.00 4.65 -13.05
N ASP A 81 8.00 4.63 -12.19
CA ASP A 81 7.79 4.78 -10.75
C ASP A 81 7.57 6.27 -10.46
N THR A 82 6.32 6.64 -10.24
CA THR A 82 5.93 8.02 -9.96
C THR A 82 5.80 8.24 -8.46
N LYS A 83 6.44 9.30 -7.96
CA LYS A 83 6.27 9.68 -6.56
C LYS A 83 4.82 10.03 -6.28
N LEU A 84 4.17 9.22 -5.46
CA LEU A 84 2.84 9.51 -4.96
C LEU A 84 2.90 10.69 -4.00
N GLN A 85 1.99 11.64 -4.18
CA GLN A 85 1.79 12.72 -3.24
C GLN A 85 0.49 12.49 -2.50
N LYS A 86 0.53 12.66 -1.17
CA LYS A 86 -0.67 12.61 -0.35
C LYS A 86 -1.60 13.75 -0.76
N ALA A 87 -2.86 13.44 -1.06
CA ALA A 87 -3.88 14.45 -1.21
C ALA A 87 -4.13 15.08 0.17
N SER A 88 -3.54 16.23 0.44
CA SER A 88 -3.78 16.97 1.66
C SER A 88 -5.15 17.63 1.58
N VAL A 89 -6.12 17.10 2.30
CA VAL A 89 -7.45 17.72 2.48
C VAL A 89 -7.40 18.56 3.75
N GLY A 90 -6.86 19.78 3.64
CA GLY A 90 -6.92 20.76 4.73
C GLY A 90 -6.18 20.33 6.03
N ASN A 91 -6.32 21.13 7.06
CA ASN A 91 -5.84 20.78 8.39
C ASN A 91 -6.66 19.60 8.93
N PRO A 92 -6.04 18.51 9.36
CA PRO A 92 -6.77 17.44 10.03
C PRO A 92 -7.49 18.03 11.23
N MET A 93 -8.80 17.82 11.33
CA MET A 93 -9.52 18.18 12.55
C MET A 93 -8.90 17.38 13.70
N PRO A 94 -8.53 18.03 14.80
CA PRO A 94 -8.01 17.32 15.94
C PRO A 94 -9.07 16.34 16.44
N PHE A 95 -8.70 15.06 16.50
CA PHE A 95 -9.53 14.06 17.15
C PHE A 95 -9.65 14.45 18.62
N ARG A 96 -10.84 14.83 19.05
CA ARG A 96 -11.17 15.09 20.45
C ARG A 96 -11.94 13.89 20.98
N ILE A 97 -11.38 13.19 21.92
CA ILE A 97 -12.16 12.32 22.80
C ILE A 97 -12.82 13.27 23.78
N ASP A 98 -14.08 13.62 23.54
CA ASP A 98 -14.84 14.40 24.48
C ASP A 98 -15.33 13.48 25.60
N GLU A 99 -14.82 13.68 26.81
CA GLU A 99 -15.22 12.92 27.99
C GLU A 99 -16.59 13.39 28.55
N THR A 100 -17.17 14.44 28.00
CA THR A 100 -18.41 15.03 28.47
C THR A 100 -19.63 14.55 27.67
N GLY A 101 -20.14 13.39 28.02
CA GLY A 101 -21.56 13.10 28.14
C GLY A 101 -22.47 13.18 26.91
N THR A 102 -22.02 13.23 25.69
CA THR A 102 -22.88 13.04 24.53
C THR A 102 -23.12 11.54 24.27
N THR A 103 -24.30 11.22 23.79
CA THR A 103 -24.76 9.86 23.52
C THR A 103 -23.87 9.18 22.52
N ARG A 104 -22.83 8.52 23.01
CA ARG A 104 -21.95 7.68 22.21
C ARG A 104 -22.72 6.44 21.75
N ALA A 105 -22.34 5.90 20.58
CA ALA A 105 -22.88 4.65 20.12
C ALA A 105 -22.67 3.56 21.19
N ASP A 106 -23.72 2.79 21.46
CA ASP A 106 -23.66 1.69 22.43
C ASP A 106 -23.07 0.44 21.76
N PHE A 107 -21.87 0.10 22.14
CA PHE A 107 -21.20 -1.14 21.75
C PHE A 107 -21.20 -2.18 22.88
N SER A 108 -22.03 -2.00 23.92
CA SER A 108 -22.19 -2.98 24.99
C SER A 108 -22.60 -4.33 24.38
N GLY A 109 -21.91 -5.39 24.74
CA GLY A 109 -22.17 -6.71 24.20
C GLY A 109 -21.47 -7.03 22.86
N SER A 110 -20.69 -6.12 22.27
CA SER A 110 -19.90 -6.38 21.08
C SER A 110 -18.73 -7.36 21.32
N GLY A 111 -18.31 -7.54 22.56
CA GLY A 111 -17.11 -8.29 22.93
C GLY A 111 -15.81 -7.51 22.79
N PHE A 112 -15.87 -6.27 22.32
CA PHE A 112 -14.70 -5.39 22.19
C PHE A 112 -14.64 -4.40 23.36
N ASN A 113 -13.42 -4.12 23.84
CA ASN A 113 -13.17 -3.23 24.98
C ASN A 113 -12.31 -2.01 24.58
N ASP A 114 -12.23 -1.67 23.31
CA ASP A 114 -11.53 -0.48 22.86
C ASP A 114 -12.26 0.79 23.33
N PRO A 115 -11.60 1.63 24.14
CA PRO A 115 -12.20 2.87 24.64
C PRO A 115 -12.49 3.90 23.53
N GLY A 116 -11.80 3.79 22.38
CA GLY A 116 -12.04 4.63 21.20
C GLY A 116 -13.20 4.17 20.32
N LEU A 117 -13.70 2.95 20.51
CA LEU A 117 -14.73 2.36 19.66
C LEU A 117 -16.02 3.22 19.58
N PRO A 118 -16.56 3.78 20.68
CA PRO A 118 -17.73 4.64 20.62
C PRO A 118 -17.54 5.94 19.81
N SER A 119 -16.30 6.33 19.56
CA SER A 119 -15.97 7.52 18.75
C SER A 119 -15.86 7.20 17.25
N GLN A 120 -15.96 5.95 16.86
CA GLN A 120 -15.91 5.51 15.47
C GLN A 120 -17.31 5.59 14.84
N TRP A 121 -17.74 6.81 14.53
CA TRP A 121 -19.08 7.13 14.02
C TRP A 121 -19.46 6.35 12.76
N HIS A 122 -18.51 5.93 11.96
CA HIS A 122 -18.75 5.15 10.74
C HIS A 122 -19.20 3.70 11.05
N TYR A 123 -18.94 3.20 12.24
CA TYR A 123 -19.43 1.89 12.68
C TYR A 123 -20.87 1.95 13.18
N SER A 124 -21.21 3.00 13.92
CA SER A 124 -22.56 3.25 14.40
C SER A 124 -22.73 4.75 14.68
N ASN A 125 -23.60 5.37 13.93
CA ASN A 125 -23.83 6.82 13.99
C ASN A 125 -25.18 7.12 14.64
N ASN A 126 -25.17 7.61 15.85
CA ASN A 126 -26.37 8.04 16.59
C ASN A 126 -26.75 9.52 16.38
N GLY A 127 -26.09 10.18 15.41
CA GLY A 127 -26.32 11.60 15.12
C GLY A 127 -25.48 12.54 15.95
N ASP A 128 -24.45 12.07 16.62
CA ASP A 128 -23.51 12.88 17.36
C ASP A 128 -22.79 13.87 16.42
N LYS A 129 -22.87 15.14 16.79
CA LYS A 129 -22.32 16.24 15.97
C LYS A 129 -20.87 16.57 16.30
N MET A 130 -20.16 15.68 16.98
CA MET A 130 -18.75 15.87 17.36
C MET A 130 -17.84 16.03 16.14
N PHE A 131 -18.13 15.33 15.06
CA PHE A 131 -17.31 15.33 13.85
C PHE A 131 -17.83 16.22 12.72
N ALA A 132 -19.13 16.44 12.65
CA ALA A 132 -19.74 17.31 11.65
C ALA A 132 -21.07 17.88 12.14
N ALA A 133 -21.32 19.15 11.84
CA ALA A 133 -22.56 19.83 12.24
C ALA A 133 -23.82 19.20 11.61
N THR A 134 -23.70 18.48 10.53
CA THR A 134 -24.78 17.88 9.73
C THR A 134 -24.83 16.36 9.83
N THR A 135 -24.31 15.77 10.89
CA THR A 135 -24.33 14.31 11.09
C THR A 135 -25.78 13.82 11.22
N ALA A 136 -26.14 12.79 10.48
CA ALA A 136 -27.46 12.16 10.53
C ALA A 136 -27.36 10.78 11.18
N ALA A 137 -28.22 10.50 12.17
CA ALA A 137 -28.28 9.19 12.81
C ALA A 137 -28.58 8.10 11.77
N GLY A 138 -27.90 6.95 11.87
CA GLY A 138 -28.03 5.84 10.96
C GLY A 138 -27.27 5.99 9.62
N ALA A 139 -26.52 7.08 9.43
CA ALA A 139 -25.62 7.24 8.30
C ALA A 139 -24.27 6.56 8.62
N ASP A 140 -24.25 5.23 8.66
CA ASP A 140 -23.13 4.38 9.03
C ASP A 140 -23.17 3.03 8.32
N ILE A 141 -22.21 2.16 8.59
CA ILE A 141 -22.14 0.80 8.01
C ILE A 141 -22.76 -0.27 8.93
N ASN A 142 -23.37 0.11 10.03
CA ASN A 142 -24.08 -0.75 10.98
C ASN A 142 -23.27 -1.97 11.45
N VAL A 143 -22.02 -1.74 11.83
CA VAL A 143 -21.10 -2.80 12.28
C VAL A 143 -21.63 -3.56 13.50
N PRO A 144 -22.33 -2.96 14.50
CA PRO A 144 -22.87 -3.70 15.63
C PRO A 144 -23.80 -4.85 15.24
N GLU A 145 -24.62 -4.67 14.21
CA GLU A 145 -25.48 -5.75 13.71
C GLU A 145 -24.68 -6.81 12.94
N ALA A 146 -23.66 -6.40 12.21
CA ALA A 146 -22.77 -7.34 11.51
C ALA A 146 -22.03 -8.26 12.51
N TRP A 147 -21.59 -7.72 13.64
CA TRP A 147 -20.87 -8.50 14.67
C TRP A 147 -21.77 -9.51 15.39
N LYS A 148 -23.09 -9.35 15.36
CA LYS A 148 -24.03 -10.39 15.85
C LYS A 148 -24.01 -11.62 14.95
N LEU A 149 -23.65 -11.47 13.68
CA LEU A 149 -23.59 -12.56 12.70
C LEU A 149 -22.21 -13.23 12.72
N THR A 150 -21.15 -12.45 12.79
CA THR A 150 -19.78 -12.96 12.80
C THR A 150 -18.78 -11.93 13.33
N GLY A 151 -17.81 -12.39 14.09
CA GLY A 151 -16.63 -11.61 14.49
C GLY A 151 -15.45 -11.78 13.52
N GLY A 152 -15.67 -12.44 12.38
CA GLY A 152 -14.61 -12.79 11.43
C GLY A 152 -14.04 -14.19 11.66
N SER A 153 -12.97 -14.52 10.95
CA SER A 153 -12.25 -15.79 11.08
C SER A 153 -10.74 -15.56 11.00
N PRO A 154 -9.95 -16.24 11.85
CA PRO A 154 -8.48 -16.17 11.78
C PRO A 154 -7.89 -16.69 10.46
N SER A 155 -8.66 -17.43 9.66
CA SER A 155 -8.25 -17.91 8.35
C SER A 155 -8.36 -16.85 7.24
N ILE A 156 -9.02 -15.74 7.51
CA ILE A 156 -9.16 -14.63 6.56
C ILE A 156 -7.98 -13.68 6.72
N ILE A 157 -7.22 -13.52 5.65
CA ILE A 157 -6.10 -12.57 5.61
C ILE A 157 -6.59 -11.26 5.03
N VAL A 158 -6.47 -10.19 5.80
CA VAL A 158 -6.77 -8.82 5.37
C VAL A 158 -5.46 -8.07 5.19
N ALA A 159 -5.22 -7.59 3.98
CA ALA A 159 -4.09 -6.72 3.69
C ALA A 159 -4.53 -5.26 3.72
N ILE A 160 -3.93 -4.48 4.61
CA ILE A 160 -4.15 -3.03 4.69
C ILE A 160 -2.98 -2.36 3.96
N VAL A 161 -3.30 -1.67 2.87
CA VAL A 161 -2.32 -0.92 2.08
C VAL A 161 -2.45 0.54 2.45
N ASP A 162 -1.51 1.03 3.25
CA ASP A 162 -1.51 2.38 3.80
C ASP A 162 -0.06 2.93 3.82
N GLU A 163 0.09 4.21 4.13
CA GLU A 163 1.41 4.85 4.30
C GLU A 163 2.16 4.36 5.55
N GLY A 164 1.46 3.76 6.48
CA GLY A 164 1.98 3.21 7.73
C GLY A 164 1.04 3.41 8.91
N VAL A 165 1.41 2.83 10.04
CA VAL A 165 0.68 2.92 11.30
C VAL A 165 1.53 3.70 12.30
N LYS A 166 0.96 4.73 12.90
CA LYS A 166 1.62 5.46 13.99
C LYS A 166 1.45 4.68 15.29
N TYR A 167 2.57 4.20 15.84
CA TYR A 167 2.61 3.70 17.22
C TYR A 167 3.06 4.82 18.15
N THR A 168 2.41 4.99 19.25
CA THR A 168 2.82 5.88 20.34
C THR A 168 2.94 5.07 21.60
#